data_8759fa050929f33d05aaf02e3e365e83
#
_entry.id   8759fa050929f33d05aaf02e3e365e83
#
_cell.length_a   1.000
_cell.length_b   1.000
_cell.length_c   1.000
_cell.angle_alpha   90.00
_cell.angle_beta   90.00
_cell.angle_gamma   90.00
#
_symmetry.space_group_name_H-M   'P 1'
#
loop_
_entity.id
_entity.type
_entity.pdbx_description
1 polymer ?
#
loop_
_entity_poly.entity_id
_entity_poly.type
_entity_poly.pdbx_seq_one_letter_code
_entity_poly.pdbx_strand_id
1 'polypeptide(L)'
;MISKDEIAGIIDEYERLKLRIGMTASHSALDICDGAIEEGFPTVAYCQDGREKTYSQYFKTQRTSSGRVRRGMVDKAIVMDSFNDVMQPKMQEEMRKRNVVYVPNRSFTSYSSIEDVENNFKVPMFGSRNM
;
A
#
# COMPACT_ATOMS: atom_id res chain seq x y z
N MET A 1 -15.96 8.34 12.27
CA MET A 1 -15.48 7.96 10.91
C MET A 1 -14.63 9.07 10.34
N ILE A 2 -13.54 8.72 9.69
CA ILE A 2 -12.68 9.72 9.02
C ILE A 2 -13.49 10.33 7.87
N SER A 3 -13.56 11.66 7.81
CA SER A 3 -14.35 12.36 6.79
C SER A 3 -13.65 12.36 5.43
N LYS A 4 -14.43 12.55 4.38
CA LYS A 4 -13.88 12.74 3.02
C LYS A 4 -12.97 13.96 2.97
N ASP A 5 -13.31 15.01 3.71
CA ASP A 5 -12.50 16.24 3.73
C ASP A 5 -11.15 16.02 4.37
N GLU A 6 -11.07 15.21 5.42
CA GLU A 6 -9.81 14.86 6.06
C GLU A 6 -8.90 14.10 5.10
N ILE A 7 -9.46 13.12 4.38
CA ILE A 7 -8.71 12.34 3.39
C ILE A 7 -8.31 13.21 2.20
N ALA A 8 -9.20 14.09 1.74
CA ALA A 8 -8.87 15.03 0.66
C ALA A 8 -7.71 15.94 1.06
N GLY A 9 -7.69 16.41 2.32
CA GLY A 9 -6.58 17.20 2.84
C GLY A 9 -5.26 16.45 2.84
N ILE A 10 -5.29 15.17 3.19
CA ILE A 10 -4.10 14.33 3.17
C ILE A 10 -3.60 14.15 1.73
N ILE A 11 -4.51 13.87 0.80
CA ILE A 11 -4.13 13.63 -0.60
C ILE A 11 -3.62 14.90 -1.27
N ASP A 12 -4.10 16.06 -0.86
CA ASP A 12 -3.63 17.35 -1.38
C ASP A 12 -2.16 17.61 -1.00
N GLU A 13 -1.67 17.02 0.08
CA GLU A 13 -0.27 17.10 0.47
C GLU A 13 0.62 16.14 -0.31
N TYR A 14 0.02 15.19 -1.04
CA TYR A 14 0.78 14.22 -1.83
C TYR A 14 1.37 14.84 -3.08
N GLU A 15 2.58 14.41 -3.41
CA GLU A 15 3.20 14.74 -4.69
C GLU A 15 2.64 13.79 -5.75
N ARG A 16 1.75 14.30 -6.59
CA ARG A 16 0.98 13.48 -7.55
C ARG A 16 1.84 12.67 -8.51
N LEU A 17 3.01 13.20 -8.89
CA LEU A 17 3.93 12.49 -9.77
C LEU A 17 4.71 11.38 -9.04
N LYS A 18 4.56 11.28 -7.73
CA LYS A 18 5.25 10.30 -6.89
C LYS A 18 4.28 9.38 -6.15
N LEU A 19 3.04 9.30 -6.62
CA LEU A 19 2.06 8.39 -6.01
C LEU A 19 2.55 6.94 -6.09
N ARG A 20 2.36 6.22 -5.00
CA ARG A 20 2.66 4.79 -4.92
C ARG A 20 1.42 4.04 -4.51
N ILE A 21 1.30 2.81 -5.00
CA ILE A 21 0.19 1.93 -4.61
C ILE A 21 0.70 0.99 -3.52
N GLY A 22 0.04 1.03 -2.38
CA GLY A 22 0.35 0.16 -1.25
C GLY A 22 -0.72 -0.90 -1.05
N MET A 23 -0.34 -2.07 -0.53
CA MET A 23 -1.27 -3.14 -0.22
C MET A 23 -0.71 -4.06 0.85
N THR A 24 -1.60 -4.79 1.51
CA THR A 24 -1.20 -5.89 2.39
C THR A 24 -0.67 -7.04 1.55
N ALA A 25 0.53 -7.51 1.86
CA ALA A 25 1.23 -8.52 1.06
C ALA A 25 0.70 -9.92 1.33
N SER A 26 -0.49 -10.19 0.88
CA SER A 26 -1.17 -11.48 0.96
C SER A 26 -2.16 -11.53 -0.18
N HIS A 27 -3.21 -12.34 -0.09
CA HIS A 27 -4.27 -12.50 -1.09
C HIS A 27 -4.38 -11.38 -2.11
N SER A 28 -4.22 -11.70 -3.39
CA SER A 28 -4.36 -10.77 -4.50
C SER A 28 -3.33 -9.64 -4.56
N ALA A 29 -2.33 -9.62 -3.67
CA ALA A 29 -1.35 -8.54 -3.63
C ALA A 29 -0.55 -8.45 -4.94
N LEU A 30 -0.17 -9.58 -5.53
CA LEU A 30 0.57 -9.59 -6.79
C LEU A 30 -0.30 -9.09 -7.94
N ASP A 31 -1.59 -9.39 -7.92
CA ASP A 31 -2.53 -8.86 -8.93
C ASP A 31 -2.65 -7.35 -8.83
N ILE A 32 -2.70 -6.82 -7.60
CA ILE A 32 -2.73 -5.38 -7.36
C ILE A 32 -1.43 -4.73 -7.85
N CYS A 33 -0.28 -5.34 -7.55
CA CYS A 33 1.01 -4.85 -8.00
C CYS A 33 1.10 -4.84 -9.53
N ASP A 34 0.67 -5.91 -10.17
CA ASP A 34 0.70 -6.03 -11.63
C ASP A 34 -0.14 -4.92 -12.27
N GLY A 35 -1.37 -4.71 -11.79
CA GLY A 35 -2.22 -3.64 -12.26
C GLY A 35 -1.62 -2.24 -12.05
N ALA A 36 -1.01 -2.01 -10.89
CA ALA A 36 -0.37 -0.73 -10.59
C ALA A 36 0.81 -0.46 -11.54
N ILE A 37 1.64 -1.46 -11.79
CA ILE A 37 2.78 -1.33 -12.70
C ILE A 37 2.30 -1.04 -14.12
N GLU A 38 1.23 -1.70 -14.59
CA GLU A 38 0.65 -1.43 -15.90
C GLU A 38 0.20 0.03 -16.03
N GLU A 39 -0.31 0.60 -14.96
CA GLU A 39 -0.78 1.99 -14.94
C GLU A 39 0.36 2.99 -14.64
N GLY A 40 1.58 2.51 -14.45
CA GLY A 40 2.74 3.35 -14.23
C GLY A 40 3.01 3.76 -12.79
N PHE A 41 2.40 3.09 -11.81
CA PHE A 41 2.60 3.41 -10.40
C PHE A 41 3.58 2.45 -9.73
N PRO A 42 4.59 2.98 -9.00
CA PRO A 42 5.41 2.14 -8.13
C PRO A 42 4.58 1.49 -7.03
N THR A 43 5.04 0.36 -6.53
CA THR A 43 4.31 -0.45 -5.57
C THR A 43 5.06 -0.60 -4.25
N VAL A 44 4.30 -0.65 -3.15
CA VAL A 44 4.84 -0.90 -1.81
C VAL A 44 4.01 -2.01 -1.16
N ALA A 45 4.63 -3.15 -0.91
CA ALA A 45 3.96 -4.28 -0.27
C ALA A 45 4.28 -4.29 1.23
N TYR A 46 3.25 -4.32 2.05
CA TYR A 46 3.38 -4.36 3.51
C TYR A 46 3.27 -5.80 3.96
N CYS A 47 4.40 -6.37 4.35
CA CYS A 47 4.60 -7.80 4.57
C CYS A 47 4.63 -8.15 6.04
N GLN A 48 4.18 -9.35 6.38
CA GLN A 48 4.38 -9.92 7.70
C GLN A 48 5.70 -10.69 7.72
N ASP A 49 6.47 -10.51 8.80
CA ASP A 49 7.73 -11.19 9.00
C ASP A 49 7.54 -12.71 8.85
N GLY A 50 8.45 -13.32 8.12
CA GLY A 50 8.39 -14.76 7.78
C GLY A 50 7.65 -15.05 6.48
N ARG A 51 6.94 -14.08 5.90
CA ARG A 51 6.19 -14.24 4.63
C ARG A 51 6.59 -13.23 3.57
N GLU A 52 7.72 -12.55 3.75
CA GLU A 52 8.13 -11.43 2.90
C GLU A 52 8.87 -11.83 1.62
N LYS A 53 9.43 -13.04 1.56
CA LYS A 53 10.35 -13.41 0.46
C LYS A 53 9.73 -13.28 -0.93
N THR A 54 8.47 -13.64 -1.08
CA THR A 54 7.77 -13.49 -2.36
C THR A 54 7.85 -12.04 -2.87
N TYR A 55 7.71 -11.09 -1.97
CA TYR A 55 7.65 -9.66 -2.30
C TYR A 55 9.00 -8.98 -2.27
N SER A 56 9.85 -9.33 -1.31
CA SER A 56 11.15 -8.70 -1.12
C SER A 56 12.23 -9.27 -2.03
N GLN A 57 12.04 -10.47 -2.55
CA GLN A 57 13.04 -11.18 -3.36
C GLN A 57 12.49 -11.63 -4.72
N TYR A 58 11.51 -12.52 -4.73
CA TYR A 58 11.08 -13.17 -5.97
C TYR A 58 10.41 -12.24 -6.96
N PHE A 59 9.59 -11.33 -6.51
CA PHE A 59 8.88 -10.37 -7.36
C PHE A 59 9.37 -8.95 -7.21
N LYS A 60 10.51 -8.75 -6.59
CA LYS A 60 11.16 -7.43 -6.49
C LYS A 60 11.42 -6.88 -7.88
N THR A 61 11.04 -5.64 -8.12
CA THR A 61 11.24 -5.02 -9.43
C THR A 61 12.73 -4.83 -9.72
N GLN A 62 13.06 -4.98 -10.99
CA GLN A 62 14.33 -4.54 -11.55
C GLN A 62 14.01 -3.49 -12.60
N ARG A 63 14.53 -2.29 -12.42
CA ARG A 63 14.26 -1.18 -13.31
C ARG A 63 15.50 -0.83 -14.12
N THR A 64 15.29 -0.31 -15.34
CA THR A 64 16.37 0.25 -16.16
C THR A 64 16.78 1.62 -15.61
N SER A 65 17.88 2.17 -16.11
CA SER A 65 18.32 3.51 -15.74
C SER A 65 17.28 4.60 -16.03
N SER A 66 16.39 4.36 -16.99
CA SER A 66 15.29 5.28 -17.30
C SER A 66 14.05 5.09 -16.41
N GLY A 67 14.07 4.13 -15.48
CA GLY A 67 12.96 3.84 -14.59
C GLY A 67 11.95 2.84 -15.11
N ARG A 68 12.16 2.24 -16.27
CA ARG A 68 11.24 1.23 -16.82
C ARG A 68 11.41 -0.10 -16.10
N VAL A 69 10.30 -0.80 -15.86
CA VAL A 69 10.33 -2.12 -15.23
C VAL A 69 10.83 -3.17 -16.23
N ARG A 70 11.92 -3.86 -15.88
CA ARG A 70 12.45 -4.99 -16.66
C ARG A 70 11.81 -6.30 -16.23
N ARG A 71 11.59 -6.48 -14.91
CA ARG A 71 10.97 -7.67 -14.36
C ARG A 71 10.49 -7.36 -12.95
N GLY A 72 9.60 -8.21 -12.44
CA GLY A 72 9.03 -8.05 -11.11
C GLY A 72 7.90 -7.04 -11.08
N MET A 73 7.30 -6.86 -9.93
CA MET A 73 6.15 -5.97 -9.76
C MET A 73 6.07 -5.35 -8.36
N VAL A 74 7.03 -5.61 -7.50
CA VAL A 74 7.08 -5.05 -6.13
C VAL A 74 8.29 -4.14 -6.03
N ASP A 75 8.06 -2.84 -5.99
CA ASP A 75 9.15 -1.86 -5.89
C ASP A 75 9.76 -1.83 -4.50
N LYS A 76 8.94 -1.93 -3.47
CA LYS A 76 9.42 -1.95 -2.10
C LYS A 76 8.58 -2.89 -1.25
N ALA A 77 9.24 -3.64 -0.38
CA ALA A 77 8.59 -4.48 0.62
C ALA A 77 8.96 -3.94 2.01
N ILE A 78 7.94 -3.66 2.82
CA ILE A 78 8.13 -3.23 4.20
C ILE A 78 7.68 -4.38 5.09
N VAL A 79 8.57 -4.86 5.96
CA VAL A 79 8.31 -6.02 6.81
C VAL A 79 7.86 -5.56 8.18
N MET A 80 6.75 -6.12 8.65
CA MET A 80 6.14 -5.83 9.94
C MET A 80 6.03 -7.13 10.74
N ASP A 81 5.85 -7.02 12.05
CA ASP A 81 5.63 -8.20 12.90
C ASP A 81 4.25 -8.81 12.61
N SER A 82 3.26 -7.98 12.33
CA SER A 82 1.89 -8.41 12.05
C SER A 82 1.26 -7.50 10.99
N PHE A 83 0.38 -8.03 10.17
CA PHE A 83 -0.36 -7.24 9.18
C PHE A 83 -1.17 -6.10 9.83
N ASN A 84 -1.64 -6.28 11.06
CA ASN A 84 -2.38 -5.24 11.76
C ASN A 84 -1.51 -4.02 12.10
N ASP A 85 -0.21 -4.13 11.99
CA ASP A 85 0.72 -3.02 12.27
C ASP A 85 0.54 -1.85 11.31
N VAL A 86 -0.12 -2.04 10.16
CA VAL A 86 -0.47 -0.94 9.26
C VAL A 86 -1.39 0.08 9.93
N MET A 87 -2.10 -0.32 10.99
CA MET A 87 -2.98 0.57 11.75
C MET A 87 -2.22 1.44 12.76
N GLN A 88 -0.95 1.17 13.02
CA GLN A 88 -0.16 1.97 13.93
C GLN A 88 0.07 3.38 13.35
N PRO A 89 -0.06 4.43 14.17
CA PRO A 89 0.12 5.81 13.70
C PRO A 89 1.46 6.05 13.00
N LYS A 90 2.52 5.44 13.51
CA LYS A 90 3.86 5.54 12.92
C LYS A 90 3.92 4.95 11.51
N MET A 91 3.28 3.81 11.29
CA MET A 91 3.23 3.17 9.97
C MET A 91 2.42 4.00 8.99
N GLN A 92 1.30 4.55 9.44
CA GLN A 92 0.46 5.41 8.61
C GLN A 92 1.19 6.71 8.22
N GLU A 93 1.95 7.28 9.14
CA GLU A 93 2.78 8.45 8.84
C GLU A 93 3.82 8.13 7.77
N GLU A 94 4.46 6.98 7.87
CA GLU A 94 5.40 6.49 6.87
C GLU A 94 4.73 6.37 5.48
N MET A 95 3.51 5.81 5.43
CA MET A 95 2.75 5.71 4.20
C MET A 95 2.47 7.08 3.60
N ARG A 96 2.05 8.04 4.41
CA ARG A 96 1.76 9.40 3.94
C ARG A 96 3.02 10.08 3.38
N LYS A 97 4.17 9.88 4.02
CA LYS A 97 5.45 10.42 3.54
C LYS A 97 5.87 9.81 2.20
N ARG A 98 5.43 8.59 1.91
CA ARG A 98 5.73 7.90 0.65
C ARG A 98 4.69 8.16 -0.43
N ASN A 99 3.70 8.99 -0.17
CA ASN A 99 2.59 9.28 -1.09
C ASN A 99 1.81 8.01 -1.45
N VAL A 100 1.55 7.14 -0.48
CA VAL A 100 0.88 5.87 -0.69
C VAL A 100 -0.63 6.05 -0.74
N VAL A 101 -1.23 5.50 -1.80
CA VAL A 101 -2.67 5.23 -1.86
C VAL A 101 -2.83 3.73 -1.64
N TYR A 102 -3.57 3.35 -0.63
CA TYR A 102 -3.69 1.96 -0.20
C TYR A 102 -4.85 1.27 -0.93
N VAL A 103 -4.57 0.12 -1.53
CA VAL A 103 -5.61 -0.69 -2.18
C VAL A 103 -5.98 -1.80 -1.21
N PRO A 104 -7.19 -1.76 -0.63
CA PRO A 104 -7.61 -2.79 0.31
C PRO A 104 -7.80 -4.13 -0.42
N ASN A 105 -7.34 -5.19 0.22
CA ASN A 105 -7.59 -6.54 -0.24
C ASN A 105 -8.22 -7.34 0.91
N ARG A 106 -8.53 -8.59 0.64
CA ARG A 106 -9.19 -9.45 1.61
C ARG A 106 -8.39 -9.59 2.91
N SER A 107 -7.07 -9.68 2.82
CA SER A 107 -6.22 -9.80 4.01
C SER A 107 -6.26 -8.54 4.86
N PHE A 108 -6.30 -7.37 4.23
CA PHE A 108 -6.38 -6.11 4.97
C PHE A 108 -7.65 -6.08 5.83
N THR A 109 -8.80 -6.42 5.25
CA THR A 109 -10.08 -6.42 5.97
C THR A 109 -10.21 -7.58 6.95
N SER A 110 -9.42 -8.65 6.78
CA SER A 110 -9.40 -9.79 7.71
C SER A 110 -8.57 -9.51 8.97
N TYR A 111 -7.48 -8.76 8.83
CA TYR A 111 -6.56 -8.47 9.94
C TYR A 111 -6.87 -7.16 10.65
N SER A 112 -7.59 -6.26 10.00
CA SER A 112 -8.00 -4.98 10.58
C SER A 112 -9.51 -4.89 10.52
N SER A 113 -10.16 -4.50 11.63
CA SER A 113 -11.62 -4.40 11.61
C SER A 113 -12.07 -3.28 10.68
N ILE A 114 -13.24 -3.43 10.09
CA ILE A 114 -13.83 -2.41 9.22
C ILE A 114 -14.00 -1.10 10.00
N GLU A 115 -14.41 -1.20 11.25
CA GLU A 115 -14.58 -0.03 12.12
C GLU A 115 -13.27 0.71 12.35
N ASP A 116 -12.17 0.00 12.62
CA ASP A 116 -10.84 0.61 12.77
C ASP A 116 -10.39 1.28 11.48
N VAL A 117 -10.60 0.63 10.34
CA VAL A 117 -10.25 1.20 9.04
C VAL A 117 -11.01 2.50 8.78
N GLU A 118 -12.32 2.51 9.05
CA GLU A 118 -13.16 3.69 8.85
C GLU A 118 -12.79 4.85 9.77
N ASN A 119 -12.41 4.56 11.01
CA ASN A 119 -12.18 5.56 12.04
C ASN A 119 -10.73 5.96 12.22
N ASN A 120 -9.79 5.06 11.98
CA ASN A 120 -8.39 5.26 12.39
C ASN A 120 -7.37 5.15 11.27
N PHE A 121 -7.73 4.61 10.11
CA PHE A 121 -6.79 4.49 9.00
C PHE A 121 -6.74 5.77 8.17
N LYS A 122 -5.81 6.65 8.49
CA LYS A 122 -5.69 7.98 7.89
C LYS A 122 -4.74 7.99 6.69
N VAL A 123 -4.96 7.06 5.78
CA VAL A 123 -4.23 6.95 4.52
C VAL A 123 -5.27 6.88 3.40
N PRO A 124 -5.07 7.60 2.29
CA PRO A 124 -5.99 7.49 1.17
C PRO A 124 -6.11 6.06 0.67
N MET A 125 -7.33 5.61 0.44
CA MET A 125 -7.63 4.27 -0.05
C MET A 125 -8.28 4.33 -1.40
N PHE A 126 -7.96 3.37 -2.25
CA PHE A 126 -8.63 3.20 -3.52
C PHE A 126 -10.03 2.65 -3.27
N GLY A 127 -11.06 3.30 -3.81
CA GLY A 127 -12.43 2.92 -3.61
C GLY A 127 -13.09 3.60 -2.42
N SER A 128 -14.22 3.06 -1.95
CA SER A 128 -14.97 3.63 -0.83
C SER A 128 -14.45 3.13 0.50
N ARG A 129 -14.37 4.03 1.49
CA ARG A 129 -14.06 3.67 2.87
C ARG A 129 -15.27 3.06 3.59
N ASN A 130 -16.44 3.32 3.09
CA ASN A 130 -17.70 2.77 3.61
C ASN A 130 -18.00 1.47 2.88
N MET A 131 -17.35 0.43 3.31
CA MET A 131 -17.49 -0.88 2.67
C MET A 131 -18.69 -1.66 3.16
#